data_6159146fd59f9044f154cb85cfddc156
#
_entry.id   6159146fd59f9044f154cb85cfddc156
#
_cell.length_a   1.000
_cell.length_b   1.000
_cell.length_c   1.000
_cell.angle_alpha   90.00
_cell.angle_beta   90.00
_cell.angle_gamma   90.00
#
_symmetry.space_group_name_H-M   'P 1'
#
loop_
_entity.id
_entity.type
_entity.pdbx_description
1 polymer ?
#
loop_
_entity_poly.entity_id
_entity_poly.type
_entity_poly.pdbx_seq_one_letter_code
_entity_poly.pdbx_strand_id
1 'polypeptide(L)'
;YGYFESGYAFEEFLKGYLEKIGLDEVVVTQRSSDGGIDLEAIRYGVGGLAGADSVEYYVQAKRNKPGTIIPIEKVRALRGVMPSGSKGIFITTARFSKKTQEFVDADPTRPIILIDGKALVESCIDNEIGFVFTPVFSKSAMDALKDTSDDLQQENSNSDADENVKLIVDKQISANDIRARILRLPKA
;
A
#
# COMPACT_ATOMS: atom_id res chain seq x y z
N TYR A 1 11.79 -5.45 10.94
CA TYR A 1 13.15 -4.98 11.21
C TYR A 1 14.09 -6.14 11.54
N GLY A 2 13.76 -6.99 12.50
CA GLY A 2 14.62 -8.12 12.93
C GLY A 2 14.85 -9.20 11.85
N TYR A 3 13.99 -9.30 10.88
CA TYR A 3 14.09 -10.24 9.77
C TYR A 3 15.26 -9.88 8.80
N PHE A 4 15.51 -8.59 8.59
CA PHE A 4 16.55 -8.15 7.67
C PHE A 4 17.91 -8.04 8.41
N GLU A 5 18.92 -8.74 7.95
CA GLU A 5 20.27 -8.74 8.54
C GLU A 5 21.01 -7.42 8.31
N SER A 6 20.75 -6.76 7.18
CA SER A 6 21.43 -5.53 6.75
C SER A 6 20.49 -4.55 6.04
N GLY A 7 20.98 -3.33 5.76
CA GLY A 7 20.33 -2.38 4.87
C GLY A 7 20.19 -2.93 3.46
N TYR A 8 21.23 -3.60 2.95
CA TYR A 8 21.21 -4.22 1.64
C TYR A 8 20.14 -5.33 1.53
N ALA A 9 20.03 -6.21 2.53
CA ALA A 9 18.96 -7.22 2.56
C ALA A 9 17.56 -6.60 2.56
N PHE A 10 17.43 -5.41 3.15
CA PHE A 10 16.17 -4.64 3.10
C PHE A 10 15.91 -4.04 1.71
N GLU A 11 16.94 -3.51 1.04
CA GLU A 11 16.85 -2.98 -0.32
C GLU A 11 16.48 -4.08 -1.33
N GLU A 12 17.10 -5.27 -1.23
CA GLU A 12 16.76 -6.43 -2.06
C GLU A 12 15.30 -6.90 -1.84
N PHE A 13 14.85 -6.92 -0.59
CA PHE A 13 13.44 -7.20 -0.30
C PHE A 13 12.52 -6.16 -0.94
N LEU A 14 12.88 -4.88 -0.85
CA LEU A 14 12.08 -3.79 -1.40
C LEU A 14 11.98 -3.85 -2.92
N LYS A 15 12.98 -4.37 -3.62
CA LYS A 15 12.88 -4.62 -5.07
C LYS A 15 11.67 -5.50 -5.38
N GLY A 16 11.62 -6.70 -4.81
CA GLY A 16 10.49 -7.62 -5.02
C GLY A 16 9.15 -7.07 -4.49
N TYR A 17 9.17 -6.31 -3.39
CA TYR A 17 8.00 -5.63 -2.86
C TYR A 17 7.44 -4.61 -3.86
N LEU A 18 8.26 -3.73 -4.41
CA LEU A 18 7.86 -2.68 -5.34
C LEU A 18 7.32 -3.27 -6.67
N GLU A 19 7.96 -4.33 -7.17
CA GLU A 19 7.47 -5.09 -8.34
C GLU A 19 6.08 -5.68 -8.05
N LYS A 20 5.88 -6.25 -6.86
CA LYS A 20 4.62 -6.88 -6.46
C LYS A 20 3.48 -5.89 -6.32
N ILE A 21 3.74 -4.66 -5.89
CA ILE A 21 2.74 -3.59 -5.79
C ILE A 21 2.52 -2.83 -7.10
N GLY A 22 3.16 -3.25 -8.20
CA GLY A 22 2.90 -2.78 -9.56
C GLY A 22 3.82 -1.67 -10.06
N LEU A 23 5.07 -1.61 -9.57
CA LEU A 23 6.13 -0.86 -10.25
C LEU A 23 6.89 -1.78 -11.18
N ASP A 24 7.34 -1.22 -12.30
CA ASP A 24 8.08 -1.91 -13.33
C ASP A 24 9.57 -1.54 -13.26
N GLU A 25 10.42 -2.34 -13.86
CA GLU A 25 11.87 -2.09 -14.02
C GLU A 25 12.56 -1.66 -12.72
N VAL A 26 12.27 -2.33 -11.61
CA VAL A 26 12.85 -1.99 -10.31
C VAL A 26 14.31 -2.42 -10.25
N VAL A 27 15.21 -1.45 -10.04
CA VAL A 27 16.66 -1.65 -9.98
C VAL A 27 17.20 -1.14 -8.65
N VAL A 28 17.98 -1.97 -7.95
CA VAL A 28 18.77 -1.52 -6.80
C VAL A 28 19.99 -0.76 -7.34
N THR A 29 20.16 0.51 -6.93
CA THR A 29 21.27 1.34 -7.39
C THR A 29 22.56 0.91 -6.71
N GLN A 30 23.69 1.06 -7.41
CA GLN A 30 24.98 0.90 -6.76
C GLN A 30 25.17 2.06 -5.77
N ARG A 31 25.70 1.74 -4.58
CA ARG A 31 26.00 2.74 -3.55
C ARG A 31 26.91 3.83 -4.10
N SER A 32 26.30 4.87 -4.63
CA SER A 32 26.99 6.13 -4.83
C SER A 32 26.87 6.95 -3.55
N SER A 33 27.95 7.62 -3.17
CA SER A 33 27.99 8.56 -2.04
C SER A 33 27.08 9.79 -2.25
N ASP A 34 26.30 9.83 -3.30
CA ASP A 34 25.74 11.02 -3.93
C ASP A 34 24.22 11.16 -3.76
N GLY A 35 23.71 11.08 -2.54
CA GLY A 35 22.38 11.60 -2.26
C GLY A 35 21.31 10.61 -1.79
N GLY A 36 21.62 9.30 -1.71
CA GLY A 36 20.77 8.35 -0.99
C GLY A 36 19.56 7.82 -1.74
N ILE A 37 19.63 7.70 -3.07
CA ILE A 37 18.72 6.88 -3.86
C ILE A 37 19.21 5.44 -3.77
N ASP A 38 18.37 4.58 -3.22
CA ASP A 38 18.71 3.17 -3.00
C ASP A 38 18.10 2.27 -4.09
N LEU A 39 16.93 2.67 -4.68
CA LEU A 39 16.33 1.99 -5.83
C LEU A 39 15.73 3.01 -6.80
N GLU A 40 15.66 2.61 -8.06
CA GLU A 40 14.92 3.29 -9.12
C GLU A 40 13.87 2.35 -9.71
N ALA A 41 12.74 2.90 -10.15
CA ALA A 41 11.67 2.13 -10.75
C ALA A 41 10.89 2.99 -11.76
N ILE A 42 10.16 2.33 -12.64
CA ILE A 42 9.25 2.98 -13.58
C ILE A 42 7.85 2.43 -13.33
N ARG A 43 6.84 3.23 -13.54
CA ARG A 43 5.47 2.77 -13.70
C ARG A 43 4.99 3.16 -15.08
N TYR A 44 4.71 2.16 -15.89
CA TYR A 44 4.17 2.37 -17.22
C TYR A 44 2.67 2.68 -17.17
N GLY A 45 2.24 3.56 -18.06
CA GLY A 45 0.84 3.89 -18.25
C GLY A 45 0.05 2.73 -18.87
N VAL A 46 -1.27 2.82 -18.78
CA VAL A 46 -2.22 1.80 -19.27
C VAL A 46 -2.42 1.92 -20.79
N GLY A 47 -2.61 0.80 -21.48
CA GLY A 47 -3.13 0.80 -22.85
C GLY A 47 -2.13 0.98 -23.99
N GLY A 48 -0.86 0.58 -23.80
CA GLY A 48 0.14 0.58 -24.88
C GLY A 48 0.80 1.94 -25.15
N LEU A 49 0.52 2.95 -24.31
CA LEU A 49 1.18 4.27 -24.30
C LEU A 49 2.40 4.29 -23.37
N ALA A 50 3.03 3.13 -23.16
CA ALA A 50 4.08 2.91 -22.17
C ALA A 50 5.18 3.97 -22.17
N GLY A 51 5.62 4.44 -23.32
CA GLY A 51 6.67 5.44 -23.41
C GLY A 51 6.22 6.89 -23.18
N ALA A 52 4.93 7.20 -23.41
CA ALA A 52 4.40 8.57 -23.32
C ALA A 52 3.79 8.87 -21.93
N ASP A 53 3.42 7.83 -21.17
CA ASP A 53 2.70 7.94 -19.91
C ASP A 53 3.42 7.18 -18.78
N SER A 54 4.76 7.13 -18.83
CA SER A 54 5.58 6.53 -17.79
C SER A 54 5.94 7.54 -16.71
N VAL A 55 6.02 7.08 -15.47
CA VAL A 55 6.46 7.87 -14.32
C VAL A 55 7.66 7.19 -13.67
N GLU A 56 8.75 7.93 -13.53
CA GLU A 56 9.94 7.49 -12.82
C GLU A 56 9.77 7.65 -11.30
N TYR A 57 10.22 6.66 -10.56
CA TYR A 57 10.21 6.64 -9.10
C TYR A 57 11.64 6.52 -8.56
N TYR A 58 11.99 7.39 -7.64
CA TYR A 58 13.25 7.40 -6.91
C TYR A 58 13.00 7.01 -5.47
N VAL A 59 13.60 5.91 -5.04
CA VAL A 59 13.29 5.27 -3.76
C VAL A 59 14.46 5.37 -2.80
N GLN A 60 14.21 5.87 -1.60
CA GLN A 60 15.14 5.80 -0.48
C GLN A 60 14.65 4.81 0.57
N ALA A 61 15.51 3.89 0.97
CA ALA A 61 15.27 2.85 1.95
C ALA A 61 16.06 3.09 3.24
N LYS A 62 15.43 3.02 4.40
CA LYS A 62 16.14 3.12 5.68
C LYS A 62 15.66 2.06 6.67
N ARG A 63 16.51 1.05 6.86
CA ARG A 63 16.31 0.05 7.90
C ARG A 63 16.75 0.58 9.26
N ASN A 64 15.81 1.05 10.05
CA ASN A 64 16.02 1.60 11.38
C ASN A 64 15.26 0.81 12.45
N LYS A 65 15.67 0.90 13.71
CA LYS A 65 14.95 0.27 14.83
C LYS A 65 13.51 0.76 14.89
N PRO A 66 12.51 -0.12 15.14
CA PRO A 66 11.13 0.29 15.41
C PRO A 66 11.09 1.36 16.51
N GLY A 67 10.22 2.34 16.34
CA GLY A 67 10.12 3.45 17.28
C GLY A 67 11.06 4.64 16.98
N THR A 68 12.10 4.45 16.19
CA THR A 68 12.92 5.57 15.67
C THR A 68 12.08 6.49 14.79
N ILE A 69 12.38 7.79 14.83
CA ILE A 69 11.79 8.79 13.95
C ILE A 69 12.82 9.18 12.90
N ILE A 70 12.45 9.12 11.63
CA ILE A 70 13.31 9.55 10.53
C ILE A 70 13.41 11.07 10.55
N PRO A 71 14.64 11.64 10.56
CA PRO A 71 14.83 13.09 10.45
C PRO A 71 14.29 13.63 9.12
N ILE A 72 13.59 14.78 9.17
CA ILE A 72 13.01 15.42 7.98
C ILE A 72 14.07 15.77 6.92
N GLU A 73 15.30 16.00 7.34
CA GLU A 73 16.44 16.30 6.46
C GLU A 73 16.72 15.16 5.47
N LYS A 74 16.44 13.92 5.84
CA LYS A 74 16.59 12.77 4.93
C LYS A 74 15.55 12.80 3.81
N VAL A 75 14.32 13.17 4.13
CA VAL A 75 13.25 13.33 3.14
C VAL A 75 13.50 14.55 2.24
N ARG A 76 14.03 15.64 2.81
CA ARG A 76 14.48 16.81 2.03
C ARG A 76 15.60 16.46 1.07
N ALA A 77 16.56 15.64 1.50
CA ALA A 77 17.66 15.19 0.65
C ALA A 77 17.15 14.41 -0.55
N LEU A 78 16.22 13.44 -0.35
CA LEU A 78 15.58 12.72 -1.46
C LEU A 78 14.91 13.70 -2.45
N ARG A 79 14.11 14.66 -1.94
CA ARG A 79 13.46 15.65 -2.80
C ARG A 79 14.47 16.49 -3.60
N GLY A 80 15.64 16.74 -3.01
CA GLY A 80 16.71 17.54 -3.63
C GLY A 80 17.37 16.85 -4.83
N VAL A 81 17.45 15.54 -4.82
CA VAL A 81 18.15 14.75 -5.86
C VAL A 81 17.21 14.19 -6.93
N MET A 82 15.89 14.19 -6.67
CA MET A 82 14.90 13.72 -7.63
C MET A 82 14.82 14.64 -8.86
N PRO A 83 14.82 14.10 -10.09
CA PRO A 83 14.53 14.85 -11.30
C PRO A 83 13.14 15.50 -11.28
N SER A 84 12.99 16.56 -12.07
CA SER A 84 11.69 17.20 -12.26
C SER A 84 10.72 16.26 -12.99
N GLY A 85 9.48 16.17 -12.52
CA GLY A 85 8.46 15.27 -13.08
C GLY A 85 8.46 13.86 -12.53
N SER A 86 9.49 13.47 -11.77
CA SER A 86 9.53 12.16 -11.10
C SER A 86 8.79 12.17 -9.76
N LYS A 87 8.62 11.01 -9.16
CA LYS A 87 8.05 10.80 -7.82
C LYS A 87 9.07 10.16 -6.89
N GLY A 88 9.03 10.55 -5.61
CA GLY A 88 9.83 9.91 -4.56
C GLY A 88 9.03 8.87 -3.79
N ILE A 89 9.73 7.86 -3.30
CA ILE A 89 9.21 6.96 -2.26
C ILE A 89 10.26 6.89 -1.16
N PHE A 90 9.88 7.17 0.08
CA PHE A 90 10.75 6.97 1.23
C PHE A 90 10.19 5.84 2.08
N ILE A 91 10.89 4.71 2.12
CA ILE A 91 10.46 3.50 2.84
C ILE A 91 11.36 3.28 4.05
N THR A 92 10.76 3.03 5.20
CA THR A 92 11.52 2.74 6.42
C THR A 92 10.83 1.71 7.30
N THR A 93 11.60 1.01 8.12
CA THR A 93 11.10 0.18 9.22
C THR A 93 10.83 0.99 10.51
N ALA A 94 11.07 2.30 10.47
CA ALA A 94 10.86 3.25 11.54
C ALA A 94 9.54 4.03 11.34
N ARG A 95 9.45 5.27 11.86
CA ARG A 95 8.28 6.14 11.73
C ARG A 95 8.68 7.51 11.19
N PHE A 96 7.72 8.22 10.60
CA PHE A 96 7.84 9.63 10.27
C PHE A 96 7.15 10.50 11.32
N SER A 97 7.63 11.73 11.49
CA SER A 97 6.95 12.72 12.32
C SER A 97 5.80 13.38 11.52
N LYS A 98 4.82 13.95 12.26
CA LYS A 98 3.76 14.75 11.65
C LYS A 98 4.35 15.91 10.81
N LYS A 99 5.40 16.56 11.31
CA LYS A 99 6.10 17.63 10.59
C LYS A 99 6.71 17.15 9.26
N THR A 100 7.16 15.92 9.18
CA THR A 100 7.66 15.32 7.93
C THR A 100 6.52 15.09 6.94
N GLN A 101 5.36 14.65 7.41
CA GLN A 101 4.16 14.50 6.57
C GLN A 101 3.71 15.87 6.03
N GLU A 102 3.56 16.87 6.90
CA GLU A 102 3.21 18.23 6.50
C GLU A 102 4.18 18.83 5.46
N PHE A 103 5.48 18.54 5.61
CA PHE A 103 6.50 18.96 4.64
C PHE A 103 6.29 18.32 3.25
N VAL A 104 5.92 17.05 3.21
CA VAL A 104 5.67 16.35 1.95
C VAL A 104 4.41 16.88 1.28
N ASP A 105 3.34 17.07 2.05
CA ASP A 105 2.03 17.54 1.57
C ASP A 105 2.07 18.98 1.05
N ALA A 106 3.02 19.80 1.55
CA ALA A 106 3.16 21.21 1.18
C ALA A 106 3.68 21.43 -0.26
N ASP A 107 4.25 20.42 -0.92
CA ASP A 107 4.77 20.56 -2.29
C ASP A 107 4.28 19.38 -3.18
N PRO A 108 3.10 19.52 -3.78
CA PRO A 108 2.54 18.50 -4.67
C PRO A 108 3.27 18.40 -6.03
N THR A 109 4.12 19.36 -6.38
CA THR A 109 4.85 19.35 -7.66
C THR A 109 6.02 18.36 -7.65
N ARG A 110 6.52 18.00 -6.46
CA ARG A 110 7.59 17.03 -6.23
C ARG A 110 7.13 16.02 -5.17
N PRO A 111 6.15 15.17 -5.49
CA PRO A 111 5.50 14.32 -4.53
C PRO A 111 6.43 13.24 -3.99
N ILE A 112 6.37 13.00 -2.70
CA ILE A 112 7.06 11.89 -2.03
C ILE A 112 6.03 11.06 -1.27
N ILE A 113 6.01 9.76 -1.52
CA ILE A 113 5.21 8.80 -0.78
C ILE A 113 6.02 8.34 0.44
N LEU A 114 5.48 8.50 1.63
CA LEU A 114 6.10 8.04 2.88
C LEU A 114 5.50 6.70 3.28
N ILE A 115 6.33 5.66 3.35
CA ILE A 115 5.95 4.31 3.79
C ILE A 115 6.74 4.01 5.06
N ASP A 116 6.11 4.11 6.21
CA ASP A 116 6.69 3.76 7.49
C ASP A 116 6.59 2.25 7.78
N GLY A 117 7.16 1.79 8.89
CA GLY A 117 7.17 0.36 9.22
C GLY A 117 5.77 -0.25 9.38
N LYS A 118 4.78 0.54 9.81
CA LYS A 118 3.40 0.09 9.94
C LYS A 118 2.75 -0.04 8.56
N ALA A 119 2.81 1.00 7.76
CA ALA A 119 2.26 1.02 6.40
C ALA A 119 2.91 -0.06 5.51
N LEU A 120 4.22 -0.31 5.67
CA LEU A 120 4.90 -1.38 4.95
C LEU A 120 4.35 -2.76 5.30
N VAL A 121 4.12 -3.05 6.59
CA VAL A 121 3.53 -4.33 7.02
C VAL A 121 2.10 -4.47 6.53
N GLU A 122 1.27 -3.43 6.64
CA GLU A 122 -0.10 -3.43 6.14
C GLU A 122 -0.12 -3.70 4.62
N SER A 123 0.72 -3.02 3.86
CA SER A 123 0.85 -3.25 2.42
C SER A 123 1.35 -4.67 2.08
N CYS A 124 2.26 -5.23 2.87
CA CYS A 124 2.68 -6.63 2.69
C CYS A 124 1.55 -7.63 2.96
N ILE A 125 0.70 -7.36 3.95
CA ILE A 125 -0.49 -8.17 4.25
C ILE A 125 -1.47 -8.10 3.07
N ASP A 126 -1.81 -6.90 2.61
CA ASP A 126 -2.77 -6.68 1.53
C ASP A 126 -2.34 -7.29 0.19
N ASN A 127 -1.03 -7.36 -0.05
CA ASN A 127 -0.45 -7.92 -1.27
C ASN A 127 0.10 -9.35 -1.10
N GLU A 128 -0.16 -10.00 0.04
CA GLU A 128 0.29 -11.37 0.35
C GLU A 128 1.81 -11.56 0.22
N ILE A 129 2.58 -10.53 0.60
CA ILE A 129 4.05 -10.54 0.56
C ILE A 129 4.58 -11.04 1.90
N GLY A 130 5.10 -12.28 1.91
CA GLY A 130 5.62 -12.92 3.13
C GLY A 130 4.53 -13.36 4.12
N PHE A 131 3.24 -13.32 3.74
CA PHE A 131 2.12 -13.77 4.54
C PHE A 131 1.37 -14.91 3.82
N VAL A 132 0.94 -15.89 4.58
CA VAL A 132 0.08 -16.99 4.12
C VAL A 132 -1.22 -16.92 4.91
N PHE A 133 -2.35 -16.82 4.21
CA PHE A 133 -3.66 -16.76 4.82
C PHE A 133 -4.33 -18.14 4.74
N THR A 134 -4.64 -18.71 5.90
CA THR A 134 -5.39 -19.96 6.00
C THR A 134 -6.82 -19.63 6.43
N PRO A 135 -7.85 -20.00 5.65
CA PRO A 135 -9.22 -19.75 6.03
C PRO A 135 -9.58 -20.62 7.25
N VAL A 136 -10.13 -19.97 8.28
CA VAL A 136 -10.59 -20.64 9.50
C VAL A 136 -12.07 -20.30 9.68
N PHE A 137 -12.89 -21.34 9.93
CA PHE A 137 -14.30 -21.11 10.27
C PHE A 137 -14.40 -20.43 11.64
N SER A 138 -15.09 -19.30 11.68
CA SER A 138 -15.35 -18.55 12.91
C SER A 138 -16.84 -18.57 13.24
N LYS A 139 -17.20 -19.33 14.30
CA LYS A 139 -18.58 -19.35 14.78
C LYS A 139 -19.04 -17.97 15.23
N SER A 140 -18.20 -17.22 15.92
CA SER A 140 -18.54 -15.85 16.39
C SER A 140 -18.83 -14.89 15.24
N ALA A 141 -18.09 -14.99 14.12
CA ALA A 141 -18.36 -14.18 12.93
C ALA A 141 -19.70 -14.59 12.27
N MET A 142 -20.05 -15.87 12.30
CA MET A 142 -21.34 -16.32 11.79
C MET A 142 -22.51 -15.92 12.70
N ASP A 143 -22.31 -15.92 14.01
CA ASP A 143 -23.33 -15.50 14.97
C ASP A 143 -23.58 -13.99 14.89
N ALA A 144 -22.55 -13.17 14.69
CA ALA A 144 -22.67 -11.72 14.47
C ALA A 144 -23.52 -11.35 13.21
N LEU A 145 -23.53 -12.21 12.18
CA LEU A 145 -24.37 -12.01 11.01
C LEU A 145 -25.87 -12.26 11.30
N LYS A 146 -26.19 -13.11 12.29
CA LYS A 146 -27.58 -13.37 12.70
C LYS A 146 -28.15 -12.18 13.48
N ASP A 147 -27.35 -11.60 14.38
CA ASP A 147 -27.78 -10.44 15.17
C ASP A 147 -28.13 -9.23 14.29
N THR A 148 -27.38 -9.02 13.20
CA THR A 148 -27.68 -7.95 12.23
C THR A 148 -28.95 -8.19 11.44
N SER A 149 -29.36 -9.44 11.22
CA SER A 149 -30.59 -9.77 10.50
C SER A 149 -31.85 -9.57 11.36
N ASP A 150 -31.73 -9.74 12.67
CA ASP A 150 -32.85 -9.55 13.59
C ASP A 150 -33.16 -8.06 13.82
N ASP A 151 -32.13 -7.19 13.83
CA ASP A 151 -32.31 -5.73 13.89
C ASP A 151 -33.01 -5.17 12.65
N LEU A 152 -32.72 -5.70 11.46
CA LEU A 152 -33.38 -5.30 10.20
C LEU A 152 -34.85 -5.77 10.12
N GLN A 153 -35.22 -6.83 10.84
CA GLN A 153 -36.60 -7.30 10.87
C GLN A 153 -37.49 -6.48 11.85
N GLN A 154 -36.90 -5.89 12.88
CA GLN A 154 -37.63 -5.04 13.82
C GLN A 154 -37.89 -3.63 13.25
N GLU A 155 -37.02 -3.09 12.40
CA GLU A 155 -37.25 -1.81 11.73
C GLU A 155 -38.29 -1.90 10.63
N ASN A 156 -38.45 -3.04 9.96
CA ASN A 156 -39.41 -3.23 8.87
C ASN A 156 -40.86 -3.43 9.34
N SER A 157 -41.12 -3.57 10.64
CA SER A 157 -42.48 -3.66 11.17
C SER A 157 -43.16 -2.30 11.39
N ASN A 158 -42.45 -1.19 11.14
CA ASN A 158 -42.96 0.17 11.45
C ASN A 158 -42.90 1.20 10.31
N SER A 159 -42.69 0.80 9.04
CA SER A 159 -42.76 1.77 7.94
C SER A 159 -43.14 1.12 6.61
N ASP A 160 -44.21 1.65 6.01
CA ASP A 160 -44.64 1.44 4.62
C ASP A 160 -43.62 2.06 3.63
N ALA A 161 -42.44 1.42 3.44
CA ALA A 161 -41.41 1.88 2.49
C ALA A 161 -40.65 0.69 1.87
N ASP A 162 -41.38 -0.22 1.22
CA ASP A 162 -40.89 -1.53 0.78
C ASP A 162 -40.09 -1.52 -0.55
N GLU A 163 -39.98 -0.40 -1.27
CA GLU A 163 -39.30 -0.35 -2.57
C GLU A 163 -37.84 0.14 -2.49
N ASN A 164 -37.45 0.93 -1.50
CA ASN A 164 -36.11 1.51 -1.46
C ASN A 164 -35.05 0.60 -0.81
N VAL A 165 -35.42 -0.31 0.07
CA VAL A 165 -34.51 -1.19 0.79
C VAL A 165 -33.96 -2.30 -0.14
N LYS A 166 -34.78 -2.81 -1.05
CA LYS A 166 -34.39 -3.84 -2.01
C LYS A 166 -33.34 -3.33 -3.01
N LEU A 167 -33.36 -2.05 -3.34
CA LEU A 167 -32.41 -1.41 -4.25
C LEU A 167 -31.04 -1.18 -3.63
N ILE A 168 -30.94 -1.03 -2.32
CA ILE A 168 -29.68 -0.79 -1.59
C ILE A 168 -28.91 -2.10 -1.40
N VAL A 169 -29.59 -3.20 -1.13
CA VAL A 169 -28.96 -4.53 -0.98
C VAL A 169 -28.42 -5.05 -2.32
N ASP A 170 -29.14 -4.85 -3.41
CA ASP A 170 -28.71 -5.26 -4.75
C ASP A 170 -27.53 -4.41 -5.30
N LYS A 171 -27.29 -3.21 -4.76
CA LYS A 171 -26.17 -2.36 -5.15
C LYS A 171 -24.86 -2.64 -4.41
N GLN A 172 -24.89 -3.28 -3.25
CA GLN A 172 -23.68 -3.51 -2.43
C GLN A 172 -22.91 -4.79 -2.76
N ILE A 173 -23.49 -5.71 -3.51
CA ILE A 173 -22.81 -6.95 -3.95
C ILE A 173 -22.89 -7.03 -5.47
N SER A 174 -22.02 -6.29 -6.16
CA SER A 174 -21.92 -6.43 -7.61
C SER A 174 -21.25 -7.77 -7.96
N ALA A 175 -21.63 -8.35 -9.10
CA ALA A 175 -21.00 -9.57 -9.62
C ALA A 175 -19.46 -9.44 -9.78
N ASN A 176 -18.95 -8.22 -9.82
CA ASN A 176 -17.52 -7.93 -9.87
C ASN A 176 -16.82 -8.10 -8.51
N ASP A 177 -17.50 -7.80 -7.40
CA ASP A 177 -16.93 -7.99 -6.06
C ASP A 177 -16.81 -9.48 -5.70
N ILE A 178 -17.78 -10.28 -6.16
CA ILE A 178 -17.75 -11.75 -6.01
C ILE A 178 -16.64 -12.35 -6.91
N ARG A 179 -16.51 -11.88 -8.16
CA ARG A 179 -15.46 -12.35 -9.08
C ARG A 179 -14.06 -11.98 -8.60
N ALA A 180 -13.85 -10.79 -8.07
CA ALA A 180 -12.55 -10.35 -7.56
C ALA A 180 -12.08 -11.19 -6.35
N ARG A 181 -13.00 -11.71 -5.52
CA ARG A 181 -12.69 -12.62 -4.41
C ARG A 181 -12.55 -14.09 -4.83
N ILE A 182 -13.36 -14.57 -5.77
CA ILE A 182 -13.32 -15.96 -6.25
C ILE A 182 -12.09 -16.24 -7.12
N LEU A 183 -11.60 -15.25 -7.89
CA LEU A 183 -10.38 -15.38 -8.70
C LEU A 183 -9.07 -15.40 -7.87
N ARG A 184 -9.15 -15.16 -6.57
CA ARG A 184 -8.00 -15.24 -5.64
C ARG A 184 -7.87 -16.57 -4.92
N LEU A 185 -8.73 -17.55 -5.19
CA LEU A 185 -8.55 -18.88 -4.66
C LEU A 185 -7.50 -19.63 -5.50
N PRO A 186 -6.44 -20.19 -4.91
CA PRO A 186 -5.51 -21.02 -5.63
C PRO A 186 -6.27 -22.21 -6.22
N LYS A 187 -6.02 -22.49 -7.49
CA LYS A 187 -6.52 -23.72 -8.14
C LYS A 187 -5.82 -24.89 -7.47
N ALA A 188 -6.60 -25.81 -6.92
CA ALA A 188 -6.15 -27.09 -6.40
C ALA A 188 -5.47 -27.92 -7.50
#